data_c23d6c123efa6a0ae8d1b009075b5fb1
#
_entry.id   c23d6c123efa6a0ae8d1b009075b5fb1
#
_cell.length_a   1.000
_cell.length_b   1.000
_cell.length_c   1.000
_cell.angle_alpha   90.00
_cell.angle_beta   90.00
_cell.angle_gamma   90.00
#
_symmetry.space_group_name_H-M   'P 1'
#
loop_
_entity.id
_entity.type
_entity.pdbx_description
1 polymer ?
#
loop_
_entity_poly.entity_id
_entity_poly.type
_entity_poly.pdbx_seq_one_letter_code
_entity_poly.pdbx_strand_id
1 'polypeptide(L)'
;MIFEASAITPGIGAEITGLDISQPLDKNTIARLKELFIRHLVLVFRDQVLSREEHKQFARHFAELHVHPSHRSGLNKGDDPEIFVIDTPADAKQSNGEAWHSDVSCEAIPPMASLLYVTKVPANGGGDTMFANMYEAFTELSKDMKKLLMGKTAFHDGEIDLRNYGIRLPAGQQYPQASHPVIVSHPETDRPLLFVNGSFTSHIEGLPRWESDMLLSGLYDFVAKNARLQCRVKWTENTLVMWDNRCVQHQAIRDYAGFARYGERVSIIDDKPPEAAQH
;
A
#
# COMPACT_ATOMS: atom_id res chain seq x y z
N MET A 1 -5.10 11.79 -25.47
CA MET A 1 -5.53 10.37 -25.66
C MET A 1 -6.88 10.16 -24.98
N ILE A 2 -7.80 9.41 -25.59
CA ILE A 2 -9.08 9.06 -24.94
C ILE A 2 -8.86 7.70 -24.31
N PHE A 3 -8.97 7.61 -22.98
CA PHE A 3 -8.95 6.37 -22.22
C PHE A 3 -10.15 6.33 -21.26
N GLU A 4 -10.53 5.14 -20.83
CA GLU A 4 -11.71 4.93 -19.99
C GLU A 4 -11.31 4.37 -18.63
N ALA A 5 -12.14 4.63 -17.61
CA ALA A 5 -11.99 4.08 -16.28
C ALA A 5 -13.28 3.34 -15.90
N SER A 6 -13.17 2.07 -15.61
CA SER A 6 -14.27 1.21 -15.18
C SER A 6 -14.09 0.82 -13.72
N ALA A 7 -15.03 1.18 -12.84
CA ALA A 7 -14.95 0.86 -11.42
C ALA A 7 -14.95 -0.66 -11.19
N ILE A 8 -14.06 -1.15 -10.33
CA ILE A 8 -14.03 -2.54 -9.87
C ILE A 8 -15.12 -2.77 -8.81
N THR A 9 -15.21 -1.83 -7.85
CA THR A 9 -16.28 -1.78 -6.85
C THR A 9 -16.77 -0.34 -6.71
N PRO A 10 -17.93 -0.08 -6.09
CA PRO A 10 -18.43 1.29 -5.88
C PRO A 10 -17.49 2.18 -5.06
N GLY A 11 -16.74 1.60 -4.10
CA GLY A 11 -15.94 2.35 -3.12
C GLY A 11 -14.45 2.38 -3.38
N ILE A 12 -13.91 1.47 -4.20
CA ILE A 12 -12.47 1.34 -4.40
C ILE A 12 -12.14 0.55 -5.67
N GLY A 13 -11.12 1.01 -6.38
CA GLY A 13 -10.53 0.38 -7.55
C GLY A 13 -11.21 0.75 -8.88
N ALA A 14 -10.38 1.04 -9.88
CA ALA A 14 -10.81 1.18 -11.26
C ALA A 14 -9.79 0.55 -12.22
N GLU A 15 -10.28 -0.07 -13.28
CA GLU A 15 -9.47 -0.54 -14.41
C GLU A 15 -9.42 0.53 -15.50
N ILE A 16 -8.21 0.84 -15.94
CA ILE A 16 -7.93 1.85 -16.97
C ILE A 16 -7.69 1.13 -18.29
N THR A 17 -8.48 1.48 -19.30
CA THR A 17 -8.40 0.87 -20.65
C THR A 17 -8.12 1.92 -21.72
N GLY A 18 -7.42 1.52 -22.79
CA GLY A 18 -7.11 2.41 -23.91
C GLY A 18 -5.92 3.35 -23.66
N LEU A 19 -5.11 3.09 -22.62
CA LEU A 19 -3.89 3.84 -22.31
C LEU A 19 -2.67 2.91 -22.31
N ASP A 20 -1.65 3.27 -23.05
CA ASP A 20 -0.32 2.67 -23.01
C ASP A 20 0.60 3.60 -22.20
N ILE A 21 0.98 3.16 -21.00
CA ILE A 21 1.79 3.94 -20.06
C ILE A 21 3.31 3.82 -20.33
N SER A 22 3.74 3.02 -21.31
CA SER A 22 5.11 3.02 -21.80
C SER A 22 5.42 4.25 -22.67
N GLN A 23 4.37 4.90 -23.19
CA GLN A 23 4.51 6.06 -24.06
C GLN A 23 4.52 7.37 -23.25
N PRO A 24 5.16 8.42 -23.78
CA PRO A 24 5.08 9.76 -23.18
C PRO A 24 3.63 10.23 -23.04
N LEU A 25 3.24 10.64 -21.84
CA LEU A 25 1.90 11.12 -21.55
C LEU A 25 1.84 12.65 -21.56
N ASP A 26 0.80 13.20 -22.19
CA ASP A 26 0.56 14.64 -22.15
C ASP A 26 0.01 15.10 -20.80
N LYS A 27 0.10 16.41 -20.52
CA LYS A 27 -0.32 17.00 -19.25
C LYS A 27 -1.80 16.75 -18.92
N ASN A 28 -2.68 16.71 -19.90
CA ASN A 28 -4.12 16.49 -19.67
C ASN A 28 -4.39 15.04 -19.27
N THR A 29 -3.70 14.09 -19.92
CA THR A 29 -3.73 12.68 -19.57
C THR A 29 -3.26 12.46 -18.13
N ILE A 30 -2.13 13.07 -17.75
CA ILE A 30 -1.60 12.99 -16.37
C ILE A 30 -2.57 13.61 -15.36
N ALA A 31 -3.12 14.78 -15.64
CA ALA A 31 -4.09 15.45 -14.76
C ALA A 31 -5.33 14.56 -14.53
N ARG A 32 -5.88 13.98 -15.61
CA ARG A 32 -7.02 13.07 -15.51
C ARG A 32 -6.68 11.79 -14.74
N LEU A 33 -5.47 11.25 -14.90
CA LEU A 33 -5.02 10.09 -14.08
C LEU A 33 -4.97 10.44 -12.60
N LYS A 34 -4.47 11.63 -12.24
CA LYS A 34 -4.45 12.10 -10.84
C LYS A 34 -5.86 12.24 -10.27
N GLU A 35 -6.81 12.79 -11.02
CA GLU A 35 -8.22 12.87 -10.60
C GLU A 35 -8.83 11.49 -10.37
N LEU A 36 -8.59 10.55 -11.29
CA LEU A 36 -9.06 9.16 -11.17
C LEU A 36 -8.39 8.43 -10.00
N PHE A 37 -7.12 8.69 -9.76
CA PHE A 37 -6.36 8.11 -8.65
C PHE A 37 -6.95 8.53 -7.30
N ILE A 38 -7.19 9.83 -7.10
CA ILE A 38 -7.84 10.35 -5.89
C ILE A 38 -9.28 9.81 -5.73
N ARG A 39 -9.99 9.64 -6.85
CA ARG A 39 -11.38 9.16 -6.83
C ARG A 39 -11.49 7.67 -6.53
N HIS A 40 -10.63 6.85 -7.15
CA HIS A 40 -10.74 5.39 -7.10
C HIS A 40 -9.72 4.73 -6.19
N LEU A 41 -8.69 5.43 -5.72
CA LEU A 41 -7.65 5.01 -4.78
C LEU A 41 -6.73 3.89 -5.29
N VAL A 42 -7.20 3.07 -6.21
CA VAL A 42 -6.47 1.98 -6.87
C VAL A 42 -6.76 2.02 -8.37
N LEU A 43 -5.71 2.09 -9.19
CA LEU A 43 -5.81 2.04 -10.64
C LEU A 43 -5.10 0.80 -11.17
N VAL A 44 -5.76 0.07 -12.06
CA VAL A 44 -5.27 -1.16 -12.68
C VAL A 44 -5.06 -0.93 -14.17
N PHE A 45 -3.85 -1.18 -14.66
CA PHE A 45 -3.47 -1.08 -16.06
C PHE A 45 -3.08 -2.46 -16.55
N ARG A 46 -3.87 -3.03 -17.49
CA ARG A 46 -3.62 -4.34 -18.08
C ARG A 46 -2.75 -4.24 -19.33
N ASP A 47 -2.10 -5.35 -19.67
CA ASP A 47 -1.37 -5.54 -20.93
C ASP A 47 -0.30 -4.46 -21.18
N GLN A 48 0.39 -4.03 -20.13
CA GLN A 48 1.44 -3.03 -20.18
C GLN A 48 2.81 -3.70 -20.30
N VAL A 49 3.50 -3.54 -21.42
CA VAL A 49 4.87 -4.05 -21.58
C VAL A 49 5.85 -2.94 -21.22
N LEU A 50 6.42 -3.00 -20.03
CA LEU A 50 7.27 -1.96 -19.47
C LEU A 50 8.68 -2.46 -19.19
N SER A 51 9.68 -1.67 -19.59
CA SER A 51 11.02 -1.74 -19.00
C SER A 51 10.99 -1.12 -17.57
N ARG A 52 12.02 -1.39 -16.77
CA ARG A 52 12.18 -0.73 -15.45
C ARG A 52 12.19 0.79 -15.55
N GLU A 53 12.83 1.34 -16.57
CA GLU A 53 12.90 2.78 -16.74
C GLU A 53 11.54 3.39 -17.11
N GLU A 54 10.76 2.75 -18.00
CA GLU A 54 9.39 3.20 -18.31
C GLU A 54 8.47 3.11 -17.08
N HIS A 55 8.60 2.04 -16.27
CA HIS A 55 7.88 1.92 -15.00
C HIS A 55 8.21 3.09 -14.06
N LYS A 56 9.50 3.42 -13.89
CA LYS A 56 9.95 4.56 -13.09
C LYS A 56 9.52 5.90 -13.67
N GLN A 57 9.59 6.08 -14.98
CA GLN A 57 9.15 7.31 -15.66
C GLN A 57 7.66 7.55 -15.47
N PHE A 58 6.84 6.50 -15.56
CA PHE A 58 5.42 6.62 -15.30
C PHE A 58 5.17 7.08 -13.84
N ALA A 59 5.85 6.48 -12.88
CA ALA A 59 5.74 6.87 -11.46
C ALA A 59 6.16 8.34 -11.22
N ARG A 60 7.23 8.80 -11.89
CA ARG A 60 7.75 10.19 -11.78
C ARG A 60 6.79 11.28 -12.27
N HIS A 61 5.71 10.93 -13.00
CA HIS A 61 4.65 11.90 -13.32
C HIS A 61 3.87 12.34 -12.06
N PHE A 62 3.96 11.59 -10.97
CA PHE A 62 3.24 11.90 -9.73
C PHE A 62 4.13 12.61 -8.72
N ALA A 63 5.33 12.12 -8.43
CA ALA A 63 6.38 12.76 -7.64
C ALA A 63 7.72 11.99 -7.75
N GLU A 64 8.69 12.32 -6.91
CA GLU A 64 10.00 11.65 -6.81
C GLU A 64 9.84 10.20 -6.31
N LEU A 65 10.83 9.35 -6.64
CA LEU A 65 10.78 7.93 -6.27
C LEU A 65 11.36 7.69 -4.87
N HIS A 66 10.74 6.80 -4.17
CA HIS A 66 11.13 6.38 -2.82
C HIS A 66 12.12 5.22 -2.87
N VAL A 67 13.15 5.28 -2.03
CA VAL A 67 14.07 4.15 -1.79
C VAL A 67 13.63 3.38 -0.55
N HIS A 68 13.27 2.13 -0.72
CA HIS A 68 12.73 1.30 0.37
C HIS A 68 13.75 1.14 1.53
N PRO A 69 13.31 1.16 2.81
CA PRO A 69 14.20 1.02 3.97
C PRO A 69 15.06 -0.24 3.94
N SER A 70 14.57 -1.35 3.40
CA SER A 70 15.37 -2.58 3.27
C SER A 70 16.58 -2.41 2.36
N HIS A 71 16.50 -1.55 1.34
CA HIS A 71 17.66 -1.22 0.51
C HIS A 71 18.64 -0.34 1.28
N ARG A 72 18.14 0.71 1.96
CA ARG A 72 18.97 1.62 2.77
C ARG A 72 19.67 0.91 3.94
N SER A 73 19.05 -0.11 4.52
CA SER A 73 19.63 -0.94 5.58
C SER A 73 20.52 -2.08 5.06
N GLY A 74 20.66 -2.23 3.73
CA GLY A 74 21.46 -3.30 3.13
C GLY A 74 20.83 -4.72 3.23
N LEU A 75 19.58 -4.84 3.65
CA LEU A 75 18.82 -6.10 3.63
C LEU A 75 18.47 -6.50 2.20
N ASN A 76 18.12 -5.54 1.36
CA ASN A 76 17.92 -5.71 -0.08
C ASN A 76 19.15 -5.12 -0.81
N LYS A 77 19.83 -5.95 -1.62
CA LYS A 77 21.03 -5.58 -2.37
C LYS A 77 20.79 -5.54 -3.88
N GLY A 78 19.56 -5.30 -4.30
CA GLY A 78 19.23 -5.13 -5.72
C GLY A 78 20.05 -4.01 -6.37
N ASP A 79 20.32 -4.12 -7.67
CA ASP A 79 21.14 -3.16 -8.43
C ASP A 79 20.47 -1.78 -8.57
N ASP A 80 19.15 -1.73 -8.48
CA ASP A 80 18.37 -0.49 -8.60
C ASP A 80 17.66 -0.18 -7.27
N PRO A 81 18.07 0.89 -6.53
CA PRO A 81 17.51 1.22 -5.22
C PRO A 81 16.05 1.69 -5.30
N GLU A 82 15.57 2.15 -6.44
CA GLU A 82 14.20 2.61 -6.67
C GLU A 82 13.24 1.45 -6.99
N ILE A 83 13.77 0.23 -7.24
CA ILE A 83 13.00 -0.98 -7.54
C ILE A 83 13.02 -1.94 -6.34
N PHE A 84 11.85 -2.21 -5.80
CA PHE A 84 11.68 -3.29 -4.82
C PHE A 84 11.20 -4.55 -5.53
N VAL A 85 12.08 -5.54 -5.65
CA VAL A 85 11.79 -6.82 -6.31
C VAL A 85 10.97 -7.71 -5.37
N ILE A 86 9.83 -8.19 -5.88
CA ILE A 86 8.98 -9.19 -5.22
C ILE A 86 9.08 -10.48 -6.02
N ASP A 87 10.05 -11.31 -5.65
CA ASP A 87 10.25 -12.63 -6.24
C ASP A 87 9.83 -13.71 -5.24
N THR A 88 8.81 -14.48 -5.62
CA THR A 88 8.31 -15.58 -4.82
C THR A 88 8.51 -16.87 -5.62
N PRO A 89 9.61 -17.61 -5.39
CA PRO A 89 9.85 -18.88 -6.06
C PRO A 89 8.80 -19.94 -5.67
N ALA A 90 8.66 -20.99 -6.47
CA ALA A 90 7.62 -22.01 -6.30
C ALA A 90 7.71 -22.75 -4.95
N ASP A 91 8.90 -22.87 -4.38
CA ASP A 91 9.18 -23.52 -3.10
C ASP A 91 9.17 -22.56 -1.89
N ALA A 92 8.87 -21.26 -2.11
CA ALA A 92 8.76 -20.29 -1.05
C ALA A 92 7.71 -20.70 -0.01
N LYS A 93 8.04 -20.54 1.27
CA LYS A 93 7.12 -20.84 2.38
C LYS A 93 6.17 -19.70 2.69
N GLN A 94 6.53 -18.47 2.32
CA GLN A 94 5.78 -17.23 2.54
C GLN A 94 6.06 -16.26 1.41
N SER A 95 5.20 -15.26 1.23
CA SER A 95 5.39 -14.16 0.30
C SER A 95 5.37 -12.81 1.04
N ASN A 96 5.85 -11.76 0.40
CA ASN A 96 5.76 -10.42 0.99
C ASN A 96 4.32 -9.91 0.99
N GLY A 97 3.92 -9.23 2.08
CA GLY A 97 2.65 -8.52 2.16
C GLY A 97 1.43 -9.40 2.48
N GLU A 98 1.59 -10.56 3.14
CA GLU A 98 0.46 -11.43 3.51
C GLU A 98 -0.44 -10.86 4.63
N ALA A 99 0.01 -9.88 5.39
CA ALA A 99 -0.84 -9.16 6.35
C ALA A 99 -1.39 -7.86 5.74
N TRP A 100 -2.55 -7.39 6.24
CA TRP A 100 -3.09 -6.08 5.86
C TRP A 100 -2.16 -4.95 6.31
N HIS A 101 -1.72 -4.11 5.37
CA HIS A 101 -0.79 -3.00 5.64
C HIS A 101 -0.92 -1.86 4.63
N SER A 102 -0.46 -0.67 5.05
CA SER A 102 0.02 0.38 4.16
C SER A 102 1.53 0.29 4.10
N ASP A 103 2.12 0.43 2.93
CA ASP A 103 3.56 0.30 2.72
C ASP A 103 4.34 1.24 3.62
N VAL A 104 5.30 0.66 4.34
CA VAL A 104 6.33 1.37 5.12
C VAL A 104 5.77 2.48 6.02
N SER A 105 4.58 2.27 6.59
CA SER A 105 3.97 3.23 7.52
C SER A 105 4.79 3.48 8.79
N CYS A 106 5.90 2.77 8.97
CA CYS A 106 6.89 3.00 10.01
C CYS A 106 7.86 4.17 9.71
N GLU A 107 7.85 4.75 8.51
CA GLU A 107 8.64 5.94 8.22
C GLU A 107 7.95 7.22 8.71
N ALA A 108 8.73 8.25 9.04
CA ALA A 108 8.20 9.56 9.44
C ALA A 108 7.34 10.19 8.32
N ILE A 109 7.72 9.96 7.07
CA ILE A 109 6.95 10.31 5.86
C ILE A 109 6.82 9.03 5.04
N PRO A 110 5.72 8.27 5.20
CA PRO A 110 5.46 7.08 4.40
C PRO A 110 5.31 7.41 2.91
N PRO A 111 5.58 6.48 1.99
CA PRO A 111 5.34 6.70 0.56
C PRO A 111 3.90 7.11 0.28
N MET A 112 3.71 8.09 -0.62
CA MET A 112 2.41 8.54 -1.09
C MET A 112 1.66 7.43 -1.84
N ALA A 113 2.37 6.75 -2.72
CA ALA A 113 1.80 5.71 -3.58
C ALA A 113 2.81 4.61 -3.86
N SER A 114 2.29 3.45 -4.23
CA SER A 114 3.07 2.33 -4.74
C SER A 114 2.51 1.85 -6.08
N LEU A 115 3.40 1.44 -6.97
CA LEU A 115 3.12 0.89 -8.28
C LEU A 115 3.76 -0.49 -8.38
N LEU A 116 2.95 -1.53 -8.38
CA LEU A 116 3.43 -2.91 -8.55
C LEU A 116 3.17 -3.37 -9.98
N TYR A 117 4.23 -3.74 -10.67
CA TYR A 117 4.18 -4.32 -12.01
C TYR A 117 4.50 -5.81 -11.92
N VAL A 118 3.54 -6.67 -12.32
CA VAL A 118 3.66 -8.13 -12.26
C VAL A 118 3.84 -8.69 -13.66
N THR A 119 4.96 -9.39 -13.89
CA THR A 119 5.31 -9.98 -15.19
C THR A 119 5.21 -11.50 -15.18
N LYS A 120 5.13 -12.14 -14.00
CA LYS A 120 4.91 -13.58 -13.88
C LYS A 120 3.83 -13.86 -12.85
N VAL A 121 2.78 -14.51 -13.30
CA VAL A 121 1.65 -14.92 -12.46
C VAL A 121 1.65 -16.43 -12.23
N PRO A 122 1.13 -16.93 -11.09
CA PRO A 122 1.00 -18.35 -10.84
C PRO A 122 0.06 -19.02 -11.85
N ALA A 123 0.48 -20.16 -12.40
CA ALA A 123 -0.32 -20.87 -13.42
C ALA A 123 -1.66 -21.43 -12.89
N ASN A 124 -1.81 -21.57 -11.55
CA ASN A 124 -3.07 -21.93 -10.92
C ASN A 124 -4.07 -20.76 -10.79
N GLY A 125 -3.68 -19.55 -11.22
CA GLY A 125 -4.53 -18.35 -11.14
C GLY A 125 -4.62 -17.72 -9.76
N GLY A 126 -3.78 -18.11 -8.81
CA GLY A 126 -3.66 -17.50 -7.48
C GLY A 126 -2.75 -16.27 -7.45
N GLY A 127 -2.51 -15.74 -6.26
CA GLY A 127 -1.61 -14.60 -6.02
C GLY A 127 -2.26 -13.24 -6.19
N ASP A 128 -3.58 -13.14 -6.06
CA ASP A 128 -4.31 -11.87 -6.11
C ASP A 128 -3.91 -10.93 -4.97
N THR A 129 -4.25 -9.66 -5.12
CA THR A 129 -4.08 -8.65 -4.05
C THR A 129 -5.44 -8.08 -3.66
N MET A 130 -5.68 -8.02 -2.35
CA MET A 130 -6.81 -7.32 -1.76
C MET A 130 -6.41 -5.88 -1.43
N PHE A 131 -7.31 -4.93 -1.63
CA PHE A 131 -7.16 -3.53 -1.25
C PHE A 131 -8.34 -3.09 -0.41
N ALA A 132 -8.13 -2.25 0.61
CA ALA A 132 -9.17 -1.75 1.51
C ALA A 132 -9.15 -0.22 1.58
N ASN A 133 -10.33 0.39 1.45
CA ASN A 133 -10.56 1.83 1.54
C ASN A 133 -10.62 2.27 3.01
N MET A 134 -9.61 2.98 3.47
CA MET A 134 -9.50 3.41 4.86
C MET A 134 -10.35 4.65 5.19
N TYR A 135 -10.83 5.39 4.19
CA TYR A 135 -11.87 6.41 4.38
C TYR A 135 -13.20 5.77 4.81
N GLU A 136 -13.61 4.72 4.09
CA GLU A 136 -14.84 3.99 4.43
C GLU A 136 -14.68 3.25 5.76
N ALA A 137 -13.47 2.71 6.05
CA ALA A 137 -13.18 2.14 7.35
C ALA A 137 -13.43 3.14 8.49
N PHE A 138 -12.96 4.39 8.35
CA PHE A 138 -13.28 5.45 9.30
C PHE A 138 -14.78 5.79 9.32
N THR A 139 -15.40 5.92 8.14
CA THR A 139 -16.81 6.33 8.03
C THR A 139 -17.73 5.37 8.75
N GLU A 140 -17.49 4.07 8.69
CA GLU A 140 -18.30 3.00 9.31
C GLU A 140 -18.06 2.83 10.82
N LEU A 141 -17.01 3.43 11.41
CA LEU A 141 -16.85 3.43 12.85
C LEU A 141 -18.02 4.14 13.55
N SER A 142 -18.43 3.63 14.71
CA SER A 142 -19.44 4.30 15.56
C SER A 142 -18.95 5.69 16.00
N LYS A 143 -19.88 6.57 16.34
CA LYS A 143 -19.54 7.91 16.87
C LYS A 143 -18.62 7.83 18.09
N ASP A 144 -18.86 6.87 18.98
CA ASP A 144 -18.07 6.70 20.20
C ASP A 144 -16.65 6.21 19.88
N MET A 145 -16.51 5.28 18.93
CA MET A 145 -15.20 4.82 18.47
C MET A 145 -14.43 5.97 17.78
N LYS A 146 -15.06 6.74 16.92
CA LYS A 146 -14.45 7.94 16.32
C LYS A 146 -13.97 8.91 17.39
N LYS A 147 -14.80 9.21 18.39
CA LYS A 147 -14.45 10.08 19.50
C LYS A 147 -13.29 9.53 20.34
N LEU A 148 -13.25 8.21 20.54
CA LEU A 148 -12.17 7.55 21.29
C LEU A 148 -10.82 7.64 20.56
N LEU A 149 -10.82 7.47 19.22
CA LEU A 149 -9.60 7.40 18.41
C LEU A 149 -9.10 8.77 17.96
N MET A 150 -9.97 9.76 17.83
CA MET A 150 -9.61 11.11 17.41
C MET A 150 -8.58 11.73 18.37
N GLY A 151 -7.53 12.31 17.81
CA GLY A 151 -6.45 12.94 18.57
C GLY A 151 -5.46 11.95 19.22
N LYS A 152 -5.66 10.63 19.05
CA LYS A 152 -4.66 9.63 19.50
C LYS A 152 -3.59 9.44 18.43
N THR A 153 -2.39 9.07 18.90
CA THR A 153 -1.26 8.65 18.08
C THR A 153 -0.98 7.16 18.29
N ALA A 154 -0.46 6.52 17.28
CA ALA A 154 -0.01 5.14 17.33
C ALA A 154 1.46 5.06 16.90
N PHE A 155 2.24 4.24 17.60
CA PHE A 155 3.64 3.99 17.29
C PHE A 155 3.75 2.87 16.26
N HIS A 156 4.40 3.17 15.13
CA HIS A 156 4.68 2.24 14.05
C HIS A 156 6.15 1.84 14.09
N ASP A 157 6.40 0.54 14.04
CA ASP A 157 7.70 -0.09 14.16
C ASP A 157 7.94 -1.05 12.98
N GLY A 158 8.88 -0.72 12.12
CA GLY A 158 9.21 -1.53 10.94
C GLY A 158 9.84 -2.87 11.27
N GLU A 159 10.39 -3.05 12.48
CA GLU A 159 10.90 -4.36 12.90
C GLU A 159 9.79 -5.40 13.13
N ILE A 160 8.55 -4.98 13.35
CA ILE A 160 7.40 -5.91 13.45
C ILE A 160 7.27 -6.68 12.14
N ASP A 161 7.26 -5.97 11.02
CA ASP A 161 7.18 -6.59 9.69
C ASP A 161 8.36 -7.50 9.41
N LEU A 162 9.59 -7.06 9.68
CA LEU A 162 10.78 -7.89 9.52
C LEU A 162 10.70 -9.19 10.35
N ARG A 163 10.23 -9.12 11.59
CA ARG A 163 10.06 -10.31 12.46
C ARG A 163 9.04 -11.29 11.89
N ASN A 164 7.98 -10.80 11.23
CA ASN A 164 6.98 -11.65 10.57
C ASN A 164 7.60 -12.50 9.45
N TYR A 165 8.67 -12.00 8.81
CA TYR A 165 9.46 -12.75 7.81
C TYR A 165 10.67 -13.48 8.40
N GLY A 166 10.83 -13.51 9.72
CA GLY A 166 11.98 -14.13 10.37
C GLY A 166 13.29 -13.38 10.15
N ILE A 167 13.24 -12.14 9.68
CA ILE A 167 14.40 -11.28 9.44
C ILE A 167 14.78 -10.58 10.74
N ARG A 168 16.07 -10.61 11.06
CA ARG A 168 16.66 -9.86 12.19
C ARG A 168 17.70 -8.89 11.67
N LEU A 169 17.66 -7.68 12.15
CA LEU A 169 18.69 -6.69 11.84
C LEU A 169 20.03 -7.08 12.50
N PRO A 170 21.16 -6.78 11.84
CA PRO A 170 22.46 -6.84 12.46
C PRO A 170 22.53 -5.97 13.71
N ALA A 171 23.38 -6.36 14.67
CA ALA A 171 23.56 -5.59 15.92
C ALA A 171 23.95 -4.14 15.62
N GLY A 172 23.25 -3.20 16.25
CA GLY A 172 23.49 -1.75 16.10
C GLY A 172 22.77 -1.11 14.91
N GLN A 173 22.08 -1.87 14.08
CA GLN A 173 21.20 -1.31 13.04
C GLN A 173 19.78 -1.12 13.60
N GLN A 174 19.11 -0.08 13.09
CA GLN A 174 17.71 0.23 13.39
C GLN A 174 16.91 0.27 12.09
N TYR A 175 15.66 -0.15 12.15
CA TYR A 175 14.71 0.02 11.07
C TYR A 175 13.80 1.22 11.39
N PRO A 176 13.19 1.87 10.40
CA PRO A 176 12.38 3.06 10.65
C PRO A 176 11.27 2.81 11.69
N GLN A 177 11.04 3.82 12.51
CA GLN A 177 10.00 3.88 13.51
C GLN A 177 9.43 5.31 13.54
N ALA A 178 8.12 5.45 13.64
CA ALA A 178 7.46 6.76 13.72
C ALA A 178 6.13 6.65 14.47
N SER A 179 5.73 7.77 15.10
CA SER A 179 4.38 7.94 15.64
C SER A 179 3.52 8.70 14.65
N HIS A 180 2.33 8.18 14.37
CA HIS A 180 1.34 8.80 13.47
C HIS A 180 -0.01 8.93 14.15
N PRO A 181 -0.84 9.92 13.75
CA PRO A 181 -2.22 9.97 14.21
C PRO A 181 -2.97 8.68 13.83
N VAL A 182 -3.81 8.19 14.73
CA VAL A 182 -4.69 7.03 14.44
C VAL A 182 -5.73 7.38 13.39
N ILE A 183 -6.20 8.64 13.40
CA ILE A 183 -7.08 9.20 12.38
C ILE A 183 -6.35 10.33 11.69
N VAL A 184 -6.08 10.13 10.40
CA VAL A 184 -5.30 11.04 9.54
C VAL A 184 -6.24 11.79 8.60
N SER A 185 -5.93 13.05 8.28
CA SER A 185 -6.50 13.78 7.16
C SER A 185 -5.69 13.53 5.90
N HIS A 186 -6.34 13.17 4.82
CA HIS A 186 -5.66 12.99 3.54
C HIS A 186 -5.22 14.36 2.96
N PRO A 187 -3.95 14.54 2.54
CA PRO A 187 -3.40 15.86 2.23
C PRO A 187 -4.03 16.57 1.02
N GLU A 188 -4.69 15.83 0.12
CA GLU A 188 -5.32 16.40 -1.08
C GLU A 188 -6.85 16.49 -0.99
N THR A 189 -7.49 15.76 -0.08
CA THR A 189 -8.97 15.71 0.00
C THR A 189 -9.54 16.16 1.32
N ASP A 190 -8.69 16.37 2.34
CA ASP A 190 -9.07 16.66 3.73
C ASP A 190 -9.99 15.59 4.37
N ARG A 191 -10.20 14.45 3.69
CA ARG A 191 -11.06 13.38 4.20
C ARG A 191 -10.35 12.63 5.32
N PRO A 192 -11.05 12.40 6.46
CA PRO A 192 -10.49 11.57 7.54
C PRO A 192 -10.47 10.09 7.14
N LEU A 193 -9.42 9.39 7.61
CA LEU A 193 -9.22 7.97 7.38
C LEU A 193 -8.58 7.30 8.59
N LEU A 194 -8.75 5.97 8.71
CA LEU A 194 -8.12 5.16 9.76
C LEU A 194 -6.70 4.76 9.32
N PHE A 195 -5.68 5.14 10.12
CA PHE A 195 -4.26 4.93 9.78
C PHE A 195 -3.53 4.04 10.80
N VAL A 196 -4.00 2.81 10.97
CA VAL A 196 -3.34 1.75 11.75
C VAL A 196 -3.42 0.44 11.00
N ASN A 197 -2.37 -0.41 11.07
CA ASN A 197 -2.31 -1.68 10.35
C ASN A 197 -1.53 -2.75 11.12
N GLY A 198 -1.75 -4.02 10.78
CA GLY A 198 -1.18 -5.15 11.50
C GLY A 198 0.30 -5.41 11.26
N SER A 199 0.90 -4.88 10.17
CA SER A 199 2.31 -5.10 9.87
C SER A 199 3.25 -4.16 10.61
N PHE A 200 2.82 -2.92 10.88
CA PHE A 200 3.71 -1.89 11.41
C PHE A 200 3.23 -1.29 12.73
N THR A 201 1.91 -1.22 13.01
CA THR A 201 1.43 -0.54 14.23
C THR A 201 1.69 -1.39 15.46
N SER A 202 2.53 -0.89 16.36
CA SER A 202 2.89 -1.55 17.61
C SER A 202 1.85 -1.34 18.72
N HIS A 203 1.46 -0.08 18.95
CA HIS A 203 0.53 0.28 20.01
C HIS A 203 -0.02 1.70 19.83
N ILE A 204 -1.17 1.97 20.45
CA ILE A 204 -1.73 3.33 20.58
C ILE A 204 -1.08 3.98 21.81
N GLU A 205 -0.45 5.12 21.61
CA GLU A 205 0.27 5.83 22.66
C GLU A 205 -0.70 6.37 23.72
N GLY A 206 -0.22 6.41 24.96
CA GLY A 206 -1.01 6.89 26.11
C GLY A 206 -2.06 5.92 26.63
N LEU A 207 -2.20 4.72 26.02
CA LEU A 207 -3.05 3.65 26.54
C LEU A 207 -2.21 2.56 27.22
N PRO A 208 -2.72 1.90 28.28
CA PRO A 208 -2.16 0.65 28.76
C PRO A 208 -2.08 -0.38 27.61
N ARG A 209 -1.05 -1.22 27.62
CA ARG A 209 -0.78 -2.15 26.52
C ARG A 209 -2.00 -3.03 26.17
N TRP A 210 -2.68 -3.57 27.16
CA TRP A 210 -3.83 -4.44 26.95
C TRP A 210 -5.03 -3.73 26.28
N GLU A 211 -5.26 -2.43 26.62
CA GLU A 211 -6.31 -1.62 25.98
C GLU A 211 -5.96 -1.33 24.53
N SER A 212 -4.71 -0.95 24.27
CA SER A 212 -4.19 -0.74 22.91
C SER A 212 -4.33 -2.01 22.07
N ASP A 213 -3.89 -3.16 22.58
CA ASP A 213 -3.94 -4.43 21.85
C ASP A 213 -5.39 -4.84 21.54
N MET A 214 -6.31 -4.65 22.48
CA MET A 214 -7.74 -4.92 22.28
C MET A 214 -8.33 -4.04 21.17
N LEU A 215 -8.05 -2.74 21.19
CA LEU A 215 -8.54 -1.80 20.17
C LEU A 215 -7.94 -2.10 18.79
N LEU A 216 -6.62 -2.27 18.69
CA LEU A 216 -5.93 -2.54 17.44
C LEU A 216 -6.38 -3.86 16.84
N SER A 217 -6.48 -4.93 17.62
CA SER A 217 -6.99 -6.23 17.13
C SER A 217 -8.41 -6.10 16.57
N GLY A 218 -9.29 -5.36 17.27
CA GLY A 218 -10.65 -5.10 16.79
C GLY A 218 -10.69 -4.31 15.47
N LEU A 219 -9.83 -3.30 15.33
CA LEU A 219 -9.72 -2.50 14.10
C LEU A 219 -9.15 -3.29 12.93
N TYR A 220 -8.13 -4.14 13.16
CA TYR A 220 -7.57 -5.00 12.11
C TYR A 220 -8.61 -6.03 11.64
N ASP A 221 -9.30 -6.68 12.56
CA ASP A 221 -10.39 -7.62 12.25
C ASP A 221 -11.53 -6.94 11.49
N PHE A 222 -11.88 -5.73 11.86
CA PHE A 222 -12.90 -4.94 11.18
C PHE A 222 -12.54 -4.67 9.71
N VAL A 223 -11.29 -4.25 9.43
CA VAL A 223 -10.82 -4.05 8.06
C VAL A 223 -10.75 -5.37 7.29
N ALA A 224 -10.17 -6.42 7.89
CA ALA A 224 -9.94 -7.70 7.25
C ALA A 224 -11.24 -8.46 6.92
N LYS A 225 -12.29 -8.29 7.73
CA LYS A 225 -13.56 -9.05 7.63
C LYS A 225 -14.68 -8.28 6.94
N ASN A 226 -14.48 -7.00 6.62
CA ASN A 226 -15.51 -6.16 6.00
C ASN A 226 -15.31 -6.05 4.47
N ALA A 227 -15.93 -6.97 3.74
CA ALA A 227 -15.84 -7.02 2.27
C ALA A 227 -16.34 -5.73 1.56
N ARG A 228 -17.18 -4.90 2.23
CA ARG A 228 -17.66 -3.63 1.65
C ARG A 228 -16.58 -2.58 1.49
N LEU A 229 -15.53 -2.67 2.32
CA LEU A 229 -14.36 -1.78 2.25
C LEU A 229 -13.40 -2.18 1.12
N GLN A 230 -13.56 -3.38 0.53
CA GLN A 230 -12.48 -4.04 -0.18
C GLN A 230 -12.77 -4.21 -1.66
N CYS A 231 -11.70 -4.23 -2.45
CA CYS A 231 -11.72 -4.83 -3.78
C CYS A 231 -10.60 -5.87 -3.91
N ARG A 232 -10.80 -6.83 -4.81
CA ARG A 232 -9.83 -7.87 -5.16
C ARG A 232 -9.35 -7.66 -6.58
N VAL A 233 -8.05 -7.50 -6.75
CA VAL A 233 -7.42 -7.41 -8.07
C VAL A 233 -6.80 -8.76 -8.41
N LYS A 234 -7.35 -9.40 -9.44
CA LYS A 234 -6.76 -10.58 -10.06
C LYS A 234 -5.63 -10.14 -10.99
N TRP A 235 -4.47 -10.76 -10.85
CA TRP A 235 -3.32 -10.45 -11.70
C TRP A 235 -3.36 -11.23 -13.02
N THR A 236 -2.96 -10.55 -14.07
CA THR A 236 -2.52 -11.13 -15.34
C THR A 236 -1.08 -10.68 -15.60
N GLU A 237 -0.36 -11.39 -16.47
CA GLU A 237 0.98 -10.95 -16.86
C GLU A 237 0.93 -9.54 -17.45
N ASN A 238 2.00 -8.77 -17.20
CA ASN A 238 2.10 -7.38 -17.65
C ASN A 238 0.98 -6.46 -17.13
N THR A 239 0.55 -6.70 -15.89
CA THR A 239 -0.37 -5.80 -15.19
C THR A 239 0.41 -4.88 -14.26
N LEU A 240 0.14 -3.57 -14.32
CA LEU A 240 0.56 -2.59 -13.34
C LEU A 240 -0.64 -2.17 -12.49
N VAL A 241 -0.47 -2.16 -11.18
CA VAL A 241 -1.46 -1.64 -10.22
C VAL A 241 -0.82 -0.52 -9.41
N MET A 242 -1.47 0.63 -9.39
CA MET A 242 -1.09 1.79 -8.58
C MET A 242 -2.11 2.01 -7.49
N TRP A 243 -1.68 2.21 -6.23
CA TRP A 243 -2.57 2.53 -5.11
C TRP A 243 -2.09 3.70 -4.27
N ASP A 244 -3.05 4.45 -3.72
CA ASP A 244 -2.79 5.54 -2.79
C ASP A 244 -2.49 4.97 -1.41
N ASN A 245 -1.22 4.90 -1.07
CA ASN A 245 -0.75 4.31 0.17
C ASN A 245 -1.15 5.10 1.43
N ARG A 246 -1.57 6.36 1.25
CA ARG A 246 -2.01 7.24 2.33
C ARG A 246 -3.39 6.84 2.86
N CYS A 247 -4.24 6.24 2.01
CA CYS A 247 -5.62 5.91 2.34
C CYS A 247 -6.06 4.49 1.96
N VAL A 248 -5.13 3.64 1.54
CA VAL A 248 -5.37 2.24 1.19
C VAL A 248 -4.50 1.32 2.02
N GLN A 249 -5.09 0.26 2.56
CA GLN A 249 -4.35 -0.92 2.98
C GLN A 249 -4.46 -2.00 1.91
N HIS A 250 -3.46 -2.88 1.87
CA HIS A 250 -3.49 -4.01 0.95
C HIS A 250 -2.94 -5.28 1.58
N GLN A 251 -3.26 -6.43 0.98
CA GLN A 251 -2.84 -7.75 1.40
C GLN A 251 -2.62 -8.64 0.18
N ALA A 252 -1.47 -9.30 0.10
CA ALA A 252 -1.22 -10.34 -0.88
C ALA A 252 -1.90 -11.65 -0.46
N ILE A 253 -2.60 -12.31 -1.39
CA ILE A 253 -3.20 -13.62 -1.14
C ILE A 253 -2.21 -14.69 -1.58
N ARG A 254 -1.78 -15.54 -0.61
CA ARG A 254 -0.87 -16.64 -0.90
C ARG A 254 -1.63 -17.97 -1.04
N ASP A 255 -2.23 -18.16 -2.19
CA ASP A 255 -3.00 -19.36 -2.59
C ASP A 255 -2.36 -20.09 -3.79
N TYR A 256 -1.05 -19.94 -3.98
CA TYR A 256 -0.28 -20.43 -5.13
C TYR A 256 0.95 -21.25 -4.73
N ALA A 257 0.88 -22.03 -3.67
CA ALA A 257 1.97 -22.93 -3.27
C ALA A 257 2.36 -23.86 -4.44
N GLY A 258 3.65 -23.98 -4.69
CA GLY A 258 4.19 -24.76 -5.83
C GLY A 258 4.29 -23.97 -7.15
N PHE A 259 3.89 -22.71 -7.18
CA PHE A 259 3.99 -21.83 -8.36
C PHE A 259 4.78 -20.57 -8.04
N ALA A 260 5.55 -20.09 -9.02
CA ALA A 260 6.33 -18.87 -8.87
C ALA A 260 5.49 -17.63 -9.26
N ARG A 261 5.79 -16.50 -8.59
CA ARG A 261 5.24 -15.18 -8.90
C ARG A 261 6.37 -14.16 -8.88
N TYR A 262 6.39 -13.25 -9.86
CA TYR A 262 7.39 -12.21 -9.94
C TYR A 262 6.76 -10.86 -10.30
N GLY A 263 7.20 -9.82 -9.59
CA GLY A 263 6.85 -8.44 -9.86
C GLY A 263 7.86 -7.47 -9.29
N GLU A 264 7.79 -6.24 -9.73
CA GLU A 264 8.65 -5.15 -9.31
C GLU A 264 7.82 -3.96 -8.85
N ARG A 265 8.14 -3.40 -7.70
CA ARG A 265 7.43 -2.27 -7.13
C ARG A 265 8.29 -1.02 -7.16
N VAL A 266 7.72 0.06 -7.64
CA VAL A 266 8.21 1.43 -7.46
C VAL A 266 7.29 2.11 -6.46
N SER A 267 7.84 2.85 -5.51
CA SER A 267 7.07 3.69 -4.60
C SER A 267 7.42 5.16 -4.82
N ILE A 268 6.49 6.04 -4.49
CA ILE A 268 6.59 7.49 -4.69
C ILE A 268 6.63 8.15 -3.32
N ILE A 269 7.55 9.10 -3.10
CA ILE A 269 7.64 9.83 -1.83
C ILE A 269 6.44 10.76 -1.65
N ASP A 270 6.06 11.00 -0.40
CA ASP A 270 5.19 12.09 -0.03
C ASP A 270 6.02 13.31 0.39
N ASP A 271 5.44 14.50 0.34
CA ASP A 271 6.10 15.74 0.75
C ASP A 271 5.86 16.10 2.22
N LYS A 272 4.91 15.40 2.88
CA LYS A 272 4.48 15.68 4.25
C LYS A 272 4.24 14.41 5.07
N PRO A 273 4.49 14.47 6.39
CA PRO A 273 4.07 13.40 7.29
C PRO A 273 2.53 13.34 7.38
N PRO A 274 1.95 12.18 7.79
CA PRO A 274 0.53 12.08 8.08
C PRO A 274 0.09 13.09 9.16
N GLU A 275 -0.91 13.91 8.85
CA GLU A 275 -1.45 14.94 9.75
C GLU A 275 -2.76 14.47 10.40
N ALA A 276 -2.98 14.84 11.66
CA ALA A 276 -4.21 14.49 12.38
C ALA A 276 -5.45 15.13 11.73
N ALA A 277 -6.49 14.33 11.54
CA ALA A 277 -7.78 14.87 11.12
C ALA A 277 -8.34 15.82 12.19
N GLN A 278 -8.95 16.91 11.75
CA GLN A 278 -9.63 17.87 12.62
C GLN A 278 -11.07 17.41 12.89
N HIS A 279 -11.63 17.86 14.01
CA HIS A 279 -12.99 17.53 14.46
C HIS A 279 -14.07 18.14 13.56
#